data_be094902ac1ed8d87d1a750eefa12ce0
#
_entry.id   be094902ac1ed8d87d1a750eefa12ce0
#
_cell.length_a   1.000
_cell.length_b   1.000
_cell.length_c   1.000
_cell.angle_alpha   90.00
_cell.angle_beta   90.00
_cell.angle_gamma   90.00
#
_symmetry.space_group_name_H-M   'P 1'
#
loop_
_entity.id
_entity.type
_entity.pdbx_description
1 polymer ?
#
loop_
_entity_poly.entity_id
_entity_poly.type
_entity_poly.pdbx_seq_one_letter_code
_entity_poly.pdbx_strand_id
1 'polypeptide(L)'
;MKDLQYNFALLKRTREDKHMSKLEMAHQLCLSVNQIDSIEENSYRYFPAESIKFAAVKKYALALHLDLNQVIINKEDEVVPLNPLILVPVLLSKAKHKIKKGTYRNKAIYLRKAWQDLLRRLLKN
;
A
#
# COMPACT_ATOMS: atom_id res chain seq x y z
N MET A 1 -15.59 -8.87 0.62
CA MET A 1 -14.12 -8.77 0.60
C MET A 1 -13.70 -8.25 -0.77
N LYS A 2 -12.91 -7.23 -0.78
CA LYS A 2 -12.34 -6.72 -2.03
C LYS A 2 -11.18 -7.62 -2.40
N ASP A 3 -11.23 -8.24 -3.56
CA ASP A 3 -10.16 -9.09 -4.03
C ASP A 3 -8.87 -8.27 -4.17
N LEU A 4 -7.78 -8.81 -3.64
CA LEU A 4 -6.46 -8.21 -3.79
C LEU A 4 -6.10 -8.10 -5.27
N GLN A 5 -5.96 -6.88 -5.75
CA GLN A 5 -5.51 -6.61 -7.11
C GLN A 5 -4.04 -6.22 -7.10
N TYR A 6 -3.25 -6.95 -7.85
CA TYR A 6 -1.82 -6.68 -8.00
C TYR A 6 -1.37 -7.03 -9.42
N ASN A 7 -0.25 -6.46 -9.83
CA ASN A 7 0.31 -6.70 -11.16
C ASN A 7 1.17 -7.96 -11.17
N PHE A 8 0.52 -9.12 -11.26
CA PHE A 8 1.20 -10.42 -11.29
C PHE A 8 2.07 -10.61 -12.55
N ALA A 9 1.67 -10.04 -13.68
CA ALA A 9 2.45 -10.08 -14.92
C ALA A 9 3.80 -9.37 -14.76
N LEU A 10 3.83 -8.23 -14.06
CA LEU A 10 5.06 -7.50 -13.77
C LEU A 10 6.01 -8.32 -12.87
N LEU A 11 5.49 -8.99 -11.86
CA LEU A 11 6.26 -9.85 -10.98
C LEU A 11 6.93 -11.00 -11.75
N LYS A 12 6.17 -11.71 -12.56
CA LYS A 12 6.66 -12.80 -13.39
C LYS A 12 7.72 -12.31 -14.38
N ARG A 13 7.43 -11.24 -15.10
CA ARG A 13 8.36 -10.66 -16.08
C ARG A 13 9.67 -10.22 -15.45
N THR A 14 9.61 -9.53 -14.31
CA THR A 14 10.81 -9.06 -13.61
C THR A 14 11.68 -10.23 -13.13
N ARG A 15 11.04 -11.30 -12.62
CA ARG A 15 11.75 -12.53 -12.24
C ARG A 15 12.47 -13.15 -13.44
N GLU A 16 11.78 -13.26 -14.56
CA GLU A 16 12.37 -13.81 -15.80
C GLU A 16 13.49 -12.94 -16.35
N ASP A 17 13.34 -11.62 -16.30
CA ASP A 17 14.39 -10.65 -16.71
C ASP A 17 15.66 -10.78 -15.85
N LYS A 18 15.51 -11.16 -14.59
CA LYS A 18 16.62 -11.44 -13.67
C LYS A 18 17.18 -12.86 -13.79
N HIS A 19 16.66 -13.66 -14.71
CA HIS A 19 17.04 -15.08 -14.92
C HIS A 19 16.90 -15.93 -13.66
N MET A 20 15.94 -15.62 -12.80
CA MET A 20 15.63 -16.38 -11.59
C MET A 20 14.59 -17.46 -11.87
N SER A 21 14.86 -18.69 -11.42
CA SER A 21 13.87 -19.75 -11.47
C SER A 21 12.80 -19.60 -10.38
N LYS A 22 11.65 -20.23 -10.58
CA LYS A 22 10.59 -20.27 -9.55
C LYS A 22 11.10 -20.93 -8.25
N LEU A 23 11.95 -21.94 -8.36
CA LEU A 23 12.55 -22.62 -7.23
C LEU A 23 13.48 -21.71 -6.43
N GLU A 24 14.32 -20.95 -7.10
CA GLU A 24 15.20 -19.96 -6.45
C GLU A 24 14.40 -18.89 -5.72
N MET A 25 13.36 -18.37 -6.37
CA MET A 25 12.48 -17.39 -5.75
C MET A 25 11.74 -17.98 -4.54
N ALA A 26 11.26 -19.22 -4.64
CA ALA A 26 10.62 -19.92 -3.54
C ALA A 26 11.57 -20.08 -2.34
N HIS A 27 12.79 -20.47 -2.58
CA HIS A 27 13.82 -20.57 -1.54
C HIS A 27 14.11 -19.22 -0.88
N GLN A 28 14.27 -18.17 -1.68
CA GLN A 28 14.55 -16.83 -1.18
C GLN A 28 13.42 -16.28 -0.30
N LEU A 29 12.18 -16.59 -0.64
CA LEU A 29 10.99 -16.12 0.07
C LEU A 29 10.49 -17.06 1.16
N CYS A 30 11.11 -18.23 1.31
CA CYS A 30 10.64 -19.31 2.19
C CYS A 30 9.19 -19.73 1.87
N LEU A 31 8.89 -19.82 0.59
CA LEU A 31 7.59 -20.25 0.06
C LEU A 31 7.75 -21.55 -0.74
N SER A 32 6.65 -22.23 -1.01
CA SER A 32 6.64 -23.35 -1.95
C SER A 32 6.59 -22.86 -3.40
N VAL A 33 7.07 -23.69 -4.34
CA VAL A 33 6.96 -23.40 -5.77
C VAL A 33 5.50 -23.22 -6.20
N ASN A 34 4.60 -24.02 -5.63
CA ASN A 34 3.16 -23.91 -5.87
C ASN A 34 2.58 -22.55 -5.42
N GLN A 35 3.10 -21.99 -4.33
CA GLN A 35 2.71 -20.66 -3.89
C GLN A 35 3.23 -19.57 -4.84
N ILE A 36 4.44 -19.74 -5.38
CA ILE A 36 4.97 -18.83 -6.41
C ILE A 36 4.10 -18.89 -7.67
N ASP A 37 3.74 -20.10 -8.13
CA ASP A 37 2.81 -20.25 -9.26
C ASP A 37 1.47 -19.58 -8.99
N SER A 38 0.91 -19.72 -7.80
CA SER A 38 -0.35 -19.07 -7.42
C SER A 38 -0.27 -17.54 -7.45
N ILE A 39 0.86 -16.97 -7.05
CA ILE A 39 1.09 -15.53 -7.12
C ILE A 39 1.14 -15.07 -8.59
N GLU A 40 1.89 -15.78 -9.43
CA GLU A 40 2.08 -15.42 -10.84
C GLU A 40 0.83 -15.65 -11.70
N GLU A 41 -0.05 -16.57 -11.30
CA GLU A 41 -1.32 -16.87 -11.97
C GLU A 41 -2.53 -16.14 -11.37
N ASN A 42 -2.33 -15.36 -10.32
CA ASN A 42 -3.41 -14.71 -9.55
C ASN A 42 -4.45 -15.70 -9.02
N SER A 43 -3.99 -16.83 -8.51
CA SER A 43 -4.81 -17.87 -7.90
C SER A 43 -4.74 -17.82 -6.37
N TYR A 44 -5.81 -18.22 -5.70
CA TYR A 44 -5.85 -18.36 -4.23
C TYR A 44 -5.66 -19.81 -3.76
N ARG A 45 -5.36 -20.72 -4.67
CA ARG A 45 -5.39 -22.16 -4.43
C ARG A 45 -4.49 -22.62 -3.27
N TYR A 46 -3.33 -22.00 -3.11
CA TYR A 46 -2.32 -22.40 -2.11
C TYR A 46 -2.18 -21.39 -0.97
N PHE A 47 -3.11 -20.47 -0.84
CA PHE A 47 -3.14 -19.49 0.23
C PHE A 47 -4.44 -19.63 1.04
N PRO A 48 -4.33 -19.85 2.36
CA PRO A 48 -5.52 -20.00 3.21
C PRO A 48 -6.27 -18.70 3.45
N ALA A 49 -5.62 -17.56 3.29
CA ALA A 49 -6.22 -16.26 3.49
C ALA A 49 -5.61 -15.22 2.56
N GLU A 50 -6.41 -14.21 2.21
CA GLU A 50 -5.98 -13.10 1.36
C GLU A 50 -4.83 -12.30 1.99
N SER A 51 -4.87 -12.10 3.30
CA SER A 51 -3.80 -11.40 4.04
C SER A 51 -2.45 -12.11 3.94
N ILE A 52 -2.44 -13.43 3.92
CA ILE A 52 -1.23 -14.24 3.76
C ILE A 52 -0.70 -14.12 2.34
N LYS A 53 -1.58 -14.16 1.35
CA LYS A 53 -1.21 -13.92 -0.06
C LYS A 53 -0.64 -12.51 -0.25
N PHE A 54 -1.27 -11.51 0.34
CA PHE A 54 -0.81 -10.13 0.30
C PHE A 54 0.60 -9.96 0.88
N ALA A 55 0.87 -10.57 2.02
CA ALA A 55 2.21 -10.57 2.62
C ALA A 55 3.24 -11.26 1.72
N ALA A 56 2.87 -12.36 1.08
CA ALA A 56 3.73 -13.08 0.13
C ALA A 56 4.02 -12.23 -1.13
N VAL A 57 3.03 -11.55 -1.67
CA VAL A 57 3.18 -10.62 -2.81
C VAL A 57 4.13 -9.46 -2.46
N LYS A 58 4.01 -8.90 -1.27
CA LYS A 58 4.93 -7.87 -0.78
C LYS A 58 6.37 -8.35 -0.71
N LYS A 59 6.60 -9.53 -0.14
CA LYS A 59 7.94 -10.14 -0.07
C LYS A 59 8.51 -10.38 -1.47
N TYR A 60 7.68 -10.85 -2.39
CA TYR A 60 8.06 -11.09 -3.77
C TYR A 60 8.52 -9.79 -4.45
N ALA A 61 7.74 -8.73 -4.34
CA ALA A 61 8.08 -7.42 -4.89
C ALA A 61 9.38 -6.85 -4.30
N LEU A 62 9.56 -6.96 -2.99
CA LEU A 62 10.77 -6.50 -2.32
C LEU A 62 12.01 -7.30 -2.74
N ALA A 63 11.90 -8.61 -2.92
CA ALA A 63 12.99 -9.46 -3.41
C ALA A 63 13.43 -9.09 -4.84
N LEU A 64 12.52 -8.61 -5.65
CA LEU A 64 12.78 -8.13 -7.01
C LEU A 64 13.17 -6.64 -7.06
N HIS A 65 13.25 -5.97 -5.93
CA HIS A 65 13.49 -4.51 -5.83
C HIS A 65 12.46 -3.66 -6.58
N LEU A 66 11.22 -4.14 -6.62
CA LEU A 66 10.10 -3.39 -7.20
C LEU A 66 9.45 -2.48 -6.16
N ASP A 67 8.96 -1.34 -6.63
CA ASP A 67 8.15 -0.47 -5.80
C ASP A 67 6.76 -1.12 -5.56
N LEU A 68 6.34 -1.18 -4.30
CA LEU A 68 5.04 -1.73 -3.93
C LEU A 68 3.88 -1.00 -4.60
N ASN A 69 4.02 0.29 -4.84
CA ASN A 69 3.02 1.10 -5.52
C ASN A 69 2.81 0.69 -6.99
N GLN A 70 3.84 0.14 -7.62
CA GLN A 70 3.74 -0.39 -8.99
C GLN A 70 3.10 -1.78 -9.03
N VAL A 71 3.29 -2.56 -7.98
CA VAL A 71 2.82 -3.94 -7.90
C VAL A 71 1.38 -4.00 -7.39
N ILE A 72 1.06 -3.27 -6.33
CA ILE A 72 -0.24 -3.31 -5.69
C ILE A 72 -1.14 -2.25 -6.33
N ILE A 73 -2.19 -2.71 -6.99
CA ILE A 73 -3.19 -1.83 -7.59
C ILE A 73 -4.27 -1.58 -6.54
N ASN A 74 -4.03 -0.59 -5.68
CA ASN A 74 -5.07 -0.12 -4.78
C ASN A 74 -6.01 0.81 -5.55
N LYS A 75 -7.24 0.39 -5.76
CA LYS A 75 -8.28 1.27 -6.31
C LYS A 75 -8.61 2.46 -5.40
N GLU A 76 -8.04 2.47 -4.20
CA GLU A 76 -8.26 3.53 -3.20
C GLU A 76 -7.23 4.66 -3.28
N ASP A 77 -6.17 4.51 -4.07
CA ASP A 77 -5.34 5.62 -4.48
C ASP A 77 -6.04 6.39 -5.61
N GLU A 78 -7.25 6.86 -5.34
CA GLU A 78 -7.71 8.07 -6.02
C GLU A 78 -6.59 9.09 -5.79
N VAL A 79 -5.98 9.48 -6.88
CA VAL A 79 -5.04 10.59 -6.90
C VAL A 79 -5.72 11.73 -6.16
N VAL A 80 -5.40 11.87 -4.87
CA VAL A 80 -5.87 13.03 -4.11
C VAL A 80 -5.29 14.23 -4.85
N PRO A 81 -6.12 15.02 -5.52
CA PRO A 81 -5.60 16.18 -6.22
C PRO A 81 -4.83 17.02 -5.21
N LEU A 82 -3.62 17.44 -5.57
CA LEU A 82 -2.73 18.26 -4.74
C LEU A 82 -3.34 19.65 -4.45
N ASN A 83 -4.64 19.68 -4.23
CA ASN A 83 -5.34 20.89 -3.81
C ASN A 83 -5.29 20.96 -2.28
N PRO A 84 -4.60 21.95 -1.69
CA PRO A 84 -4.47 22.06 -0.24
C PRO A 84 -5.81 22.19 0.49
N LEU A 85 -6.87 22.63 -0.20
CA LEU A 85 -8.23 22.69 0.34
C LEU A 85 -8.86 21.30 0.55
N ILE A 86 -8.42 20.27 -0.20
CA ILE A 86 -8.91 18.89 -0.10
C ILE A 86 -8.03 18.06 0.82
N LEU A 87 -6.73 18.37 0.94
CA LEU A 87 -5.78 17.68 1.81
C LEU A 87 -6.10 17.84 3.30
N VAL A 88 -6.63 18.98 3.72
CA VAL A 88 -6.94 19.28 5.12
C VAL A 88 -8.00 18.32 5.70
N PRO A 89 -9.15 18.05 5.04
CA PRO A 89 -10.11 17.06 5.52
C PRO A 89 -9.57 15.64 5.58
N VAL A 90 -8.71 15.22 4.63
CA VAL A 90 -8.10 13.88 4.60
C VAL A 90 -7.10 13.71 5.74
N LEU A 91 -6.24 14.69 5.99
CA LEU A 91 -5.32 14.69 7.13
C LEU A 91 -6.07 14.69 8.46
N LEU A 92 -7.17 15.41 8.57
CA LEU A 92 -8.04 15.42 9.74
C LEU A 92 -8.74 14.07 9.96
N SER A 93 -9.19 13.40 8.90
CA SER A 93 -9.79 12.06 9.01
C SER A 93 -8.78 11.01 9.46
N LYS A 94 -7.53 11.08 8.99
CA LYS A 94 -6.44 10.21 9.46
C LYS A 94 -6.04 10.52 10.91
N ALA A 95 -6.06 11.79 11.32
CA ALA A 95 -5.80 12.19 12.69
C ALA A 95 -6.88 11.72 13.69
N LYS A 96 -8.13 11.58 13.23
CA LYS A 96 -9.24 11.09 14.06
C LYS A 96 -9.02 9.67 14.61
N HIS A 97 -8.26 8.83 13.92
CA HIS A 97 -7.98 7.47 14.38
C HIS A 97 -6.95 7.40 15.52
N LYS A 98 -6.19 8.45 15.74
CA LYS A 98 -5.13 8.50 16.78
C LYS A 98 -5.53 9.22 18.06
N ILE A 99 -6.66 9.92 18.08
CA ILE A 99 -7.04 10.75 19.22
C ILE A 99 -8.13 10.06 20.02
N LYS A 100 -7.85 9.78 21.29
CA LYS A 100 -8.81 9.18 22.25
C LYS A 100 -10.05 10.06 22.39
N LYS A 101 -11.23 9.41 22.42
CA LYS A 101 -12.49 10.07 22.72
C LYS A 101 -12.36 10.91 24.00
N GLY A 102 -12.51 12.21 23.89
CA GLY A 102 -12.47 13.11 25.05
C GLY A 102 -11.83 14.46 24.81
N THR A 103 -11.02 14.60 23.76
CA THR A 103 -10.25 15.82 23.50
C THR A 103 -10.93 16.80 22.53
N TYR A 104 -12.16 16.50 22.08
CA TYR A 104 -12.84 17.27 21.04
C TYR A 104 -13.89 18.26 21.54
N ARG A 105 -13.61 18.96 22.63
CA ARG A 105 -14.54 20.03 23.02
C ARG A 105 -14.54 21.24 22.07
N ASN A 106 -13.50 21.38 21.22
CA ASN A 106 -13.39 22.55 20.34
C ASN A 106 -12.83 22.18 18.95
N LYS A 107 -13.65 21.49 18.15
CA LYS A 107 -13.30 21.18 16.74
C LYS A 107 -12.91 22.42 15.92
N ALA A 108 -13.56 23.56 16.18
CA ALA A 108 -13.32 24.80 15.46
C ALA A 108 -11.92 25.40 15.74
N ILE A 109 -11.42 25.29 16.98
CA ILE A 109 -10.10 25.81 17.37
C ILE A 109 -8.99 24.94 16.79
N TYR A 110 -9.19 23.61 16.78
CA TYR A 110 -8.24 22.67 16.21
C TYR A 110 -8.09 22.84 14.70
N LEU A 111 -9.19 23.00 13.98
CA LEU A 111 -9.21 23.29 12.55
C LEU A 111 -8.52 24.62 12.21
N ARG A 112 -8.77 25.65 12.99
CA ARG A 112 -8.16 26.97 12.80
C ARG A 112 -6.63 26.92 13.03
N LYS A 113 -6.18 26.18 14.04
CA LYS A 113 -4.76 26.01 14.34
C LYS A 113 -4.05 25.20 13.27
N ALA A 114 -4.64 24.10 12.80
CA ALA A 114 -4.12 23.29 11.71
C ALA A 114 -3.99 24.10 10.41
N TRP A 115 -4.95 24.97 10.11
CA TRP A 115 -4.92 25.88 8.98
C TRP A 115 -3.79 26.91 9.08
N GLN A 116 -3.61 27.52 10.25
CA GLN A 116 -2.55 28.49 10.49
C GLN A 116 -1.17 27.86 10.35
N ASP A 117 -0.96 26.65 10.86
CA ASP A 117 0.30 25.93 10.74
C ASP A 117 0.61 25.55 9.28
N LEU A 118 -0.42 25.13 8.52
CA LEU A 118 -0.28 24.83 7.10
C LEU A 118 0.07 26.09 6.29
N LEU A 119 -0.61 27.19 6.54
CA LEU A 119 -0.35 28.49 5.89
C LEU A 119 1.05 29.01 6.21
N ARG A 120 1.52 28.86 7.44
CA ARG A 120 2.90 29.22 7.82
C ARG A 120 3.93 28.42 7.04
N ARG A 121 3.70 27.13 6.83
CA ARG A 121 4.60 26.28 6.04
C ARG A 121 4.62 26.65 4.56
N LEU A 122 3.48 27.03 4.01
CA LEU A 122 3.36 27.47 2.61
C LEU A 122 3.94 28.86 2.37
N LEU A 123 3.88 29.75 3.37
CA LEU A 123 4.38 31.14 3.26
C LEU A 123 5.88 31.27 3.56
N LYS A 124 6.54 30.24 4.07
CA LYS A 124 7.98 30.25 4.34
C LYS A 124 8.87 29.93 3.13
N ASN A 125 8.30 29.64 1.98
CA ASN A 125 9.04 29.44 0.74
C ASN A 125 8.99 30.70 -0.13
#